data_f816fe417954b6ba60eb37486e478517
#
_entry.id   f816fe417954b6ba60eb37486e478517
#
_cell.length_a   1.000
_cell.length_b   1.000
_cell.length_c   1.000
_cell.angle_alpha   90.00
_cell.angle_beta   90.00
_cell.angle_gamma   90.00
#
_symmetry.space_group_name_H-M   'P 1'
#
loop_
_entity.id
_entity.type
_entity.pdbx_description
1 polymer ?
#
loop_
_entity_poly.entity_id
_entity_poly.type
_entity_poly.pdbx_seq_one_letter_code
_entity_poly.pdbx_strand_id
1 'polypeptide(L)'
;MKSRKLLLAILALGLLTTSCYTEVIIDDDFIVESPVNTDQVLQSFDLWYVDINASSADGAVPFLQRAFTVSFDRGVVLANNNIVGIGKTGNGLGIDVGSYATLNGVVEIDHDFDGLWALEVYAVNNTTIELFDPRSRSSYVLRGYQRSNFDYDLVFYDNIDYFLEEYEAWEKTFTSEVGAVNEFDNENFLQFVGGSATFRSSVDAVRTPLVNVQWDYQGTYELFDVANDATLKTLTLDYDFLGNDYFELYVINDSTIELYHVASETVYEFTGRGFIQFAKAEVNTGKMRKKSTRKTMPVTRKRKM
;
A
#
# COMPACT_ATOMS: atom_id res chain seq x y z
N MET A 1 71.02 29.55 -46.94
CA MET A 1 70.99 28.49 -45.92
C MET A 1 70.19 28.85 -44.66
N LYS A 2 69.91 30.09 -44.32
CA LYS A 2 69.14 30.47 -43.11
C LYS A 2 67.65 30.25 -43.27
N SER A 3 67.03 30.37 -44.46
CA SER A 3 65.58 30.18 -44.66
C SER A 3 65.11 28.72 -44.53
N ARG A 4 65.92 27.74 -44.99
CA ARG A 4 65.59 26.31 -44.88
C ARG A 4 65.57 25.79 -43.41
N LYS A 5 66.39 26.34 -42.51
CA LYS A 5 66.42 25.98 -41.10
C LYS A 5 65.22 26.57 -40.36
N LEU A 6 64.74 27.73 -40.78
CA LEU A 6 63.52 28.33 -40.21
C LEU A 6 62.25 27.55 -40.60
N LEU A 7 62.19 27.07 -41.84
CA LEU A 7 61.04 26.26 -42.31
C LEU A 7 60.98 24.90 -41.63
N LEU A 8 62.13 24.27 -41.36
CA LEU A 8 62.20 23.01 -40.60
C LEU A 8 61.82 23.20 -39.10
N ALA A 9 62.16 24.36 -38.54
CA ALA A 9 61.78 24.66 -37.14
C ALA A 9 60.29 24.88 -36.98
N ILE A 10 59.64 25.53 -37.98
CA ILE A 10 58.20 25.74 -38.00
C ILE A 10 57.45 24.41 -38.24
N LEU A 11 57.99 23.51 -39.08
CA LEU A 11 57.41 22.20 -39.32
C LEU A 11 57.56 21.30 -38.09
N ALA A 12 58.65 21.38 -37.32
CA ALA A 12 58.86 20.63 -36.09
C ALA A 12 57.97 21.15 -34.93
N LEU A 13 57.64 22.46 -34.91
CA LEU A 13 56.77 23.05 -33.92
C LEU A 13 55.30 22.71 -34.19
N GLY A 14 54.91 22.52 -35.48
CA GLY A 14 53.57 22.11 -35.89
C GLY A 14 53.22 20.64 -35.55
N LEU A 15 54.26 19.82 -35.35
CA LEU A 15 54.06 18.39 -35.00
C LEU A 15 53.91 18.13 -33.49
N LEU A 16 54.09 19.14 -32.63
CA LEU A 16 54.00 19.02 -31.20
C LEU A 16 52.66 19.49 -30.64
N THR A 17 51.73 19.91 -31.48
CA THR A 17 50.36 20.29 -31.07
C THR A 17 49.32 19.24 -31.41
N THR A 18 49.68 17.99 -31.67
CA THR A 18 48.74 16.88 -31.50
C THR A 18 48.58 16.66 -30.02
N SER A 19 47.85 17.56 -29.39
CA SER A 19 47.18 17.27 -28.11
C SER A 19 46.45 15.96 -28.35
N CYS A 20 46.90 14.87 -27.71
CA CYS A 20 46.07 13.73 -27.45
C CYS A 20 44.87 14.26 -26.67
N TYR A 21 43.81 14.59 -27.37
CA TYR A 21 42.48 14.51 -26.82
C TYR A 21 42.31 13.01 -26.58
N THR A 22 42.54 12.57 -25.37
CA THR A 22 41.91 11.37 -24.88
C THR A 22 40.43 11.72 -24.88
N GLU A 23 39.74 11.41 -25.99
CA GLU A 23 38.32 11.14 -25.87
C GLU A 23 38.23 10.09 -24.76
N VAL A 24 37.84 10.54 -23.58
CA VAL A 24 37.15 9.68 -22.67
C VAL A 24 35.86 9.39 -23.42
N ILE A 25 35.89 8.33 -24.24
CA ILE A 25 34.67 7.61 -24.60
C ILE A 25 34.20 7.19 -23.19
N ILE A 26 33.35 8.02 -22.58
CA ILE A 26 32.35 7.51 -21.70
C ILE A 26 31.56 6.63 -22.68
N ASP A 27 31.88 5.32 -22.64
CA ASP A 27 30.89 4.34 -22.97
C ASP A 27 29.74 4.62 -21.97
N ASP A 28 28.95 5.65 -22.29
CA ASP A 28 27.54 5.52 -22.10
C ASP A 28 27.17 4.30 -22.96
N ASP A 29 27.30 3.13 -22.36
CA ASP A 29 26.42 2.05 -22.67
C ASP A 29 25.02 2.63 -22.42
N PHE A 30 24.55 3.42 -23.40
CA PHE A 30 23.14 3.45 -23.71
C PHE A 30 22.86 1.99 -24.04
N ILE A 31 22.49 1.24 -23.00
CA ILE A 31 21.67 0.09 -23.17
C ILE A 31 20.46 0.70 -23.88
N VAL A 32 20.47 0.61 -25.21
CA VAL A 32 19.24 0.72 -26.00
C VAL A 32 18.51 -0.56 -25.60
N GLU A 33 17.89 -0.50 -24.40
CA GLU A 33 16.87 -1.47 -24.05
C GLU A 33 15.93 -1.42 -25.23
N SER A 34 15.85 -2.53 -25.94
CA SER A 34 14.81 -2.74 -26.95
C SER A 34 13.53 -2.21 -26.34
N PRO A 35 12.78 -1.34 -27.02
CA PRO A 35 11.64 -0.68 -26.40
C PRO A 35 10.79 -1.77 -25.76
N VAL A 36 10.82 -1.79 -24.43
CA VAL A 36 10.09 -2.79 -23.64
C VAL A 36 8.66 -2.65 -24.11
N ASN A 37 8.08 -3.74 -24.60
CA ASN A 37 6.69 -3.71 -25.01
C ASN A 37 5.86 -3.45 -23.75
N THR A 38 5.49 -2.21 -23.52
CA THR A 38 4.82 -1.73 -22.31
C THR A 38 3.57 -2.55 -22.01
N ASP A 39 2.82 -2.93 -23.04
CA ASP A 39 1.66 -3.79 -22.89
C ASP A 39 2.05 -5.19 -22.37
N GLN A 40 3.13 -5.76 -22.88
CA GLN A 40 3.64 -7.05 -22.43
C GLN A 40 4.11 -7.00 -20.97
N VAL A 41 4.71 -5.89 -20.55
CA VAL A 41 5.11 -5.69 -19.13
C VAL A 41 3.89 -5.61 -18.24
N LEU A 42 2.91 -4.79 -18.59
CA LEU A 42 1.70 -4.62 -17.79
C LEU A 42 0.88 -5.91 -17.68
N GLN A 43 0.88 -6.75 -18.71
CA GLN A 43 0.18 -8.04 -18.75
C GLN A 43 1.03 -9.23 -18.25
N SER A 44 2.27 -9.01 -17.81
CA SER A 44 3.15 -10.09 -17.32
C SER A 44 2.67 -10.72 -16.01
N PHE A 45 1.82 -10.04 -15.27
CA PHE A 45 1.20 -10.50 -14.03
C PHE A 45 -0.32 -10.35 -14.11
N ASP A 46 -1.04 -11.23 -13.38
CA ASP A 46 -2.48 -11.16 -13.29
C ASP A 46 -2.94 -9.86 -12.61
N LEU A 47 -2.17 -9.42 -11.59
CA LEU A 47 -2.45 -8.20 -10.84
C LEU A 47 -1.15 -7.55 -10.34
N TRP A 48 -1.23 -6.25 -10.11
CA TRP A 48 -0.18 -5.42 -9.55
C TRP A 48 -0.64 -4.83 -8.22
N TYR A 49 0.05 -5.18 -7.11
CA TYR A 49 -0.14 -4.53 -5.82
C TYR A 49 0.48 -3.13 -5.85
N VAL A 50 -0.32 -2.11 -5.53
CA VAL A 50 0.15 -0.73 -5.43
C VAL A 50 0.78 -0.53 -4.06
N ASP A 51 2.12 -0.57 -4.00
CA ASP A 51 2.87 -0.36 -2.77
C ASP A 51 2.96 1.14 -2.46
N ILE A 52 1.96 1.65 -1.73
CA ILE A 52 1.89 3.06 -1.38
C ILE A 52 3.06 3.49 -0.48
N ASN A 53 3.61 2.56 0.32
CA ASN A 53 4.72 2.85 1.23
C ASN A 53 6.03 3.07 0.46
N ALA A 54 6.26 2.33 -0.63
CA ALA A 54 7.40 2.50 -1.52
C ALA A 54 7.23 3.65 -2.52
N SER A 55 6.00 4.15 -2.73
CA SER A 55 5.69 5.19 -3.71
C SER A 55 6.11 6.57 -3.20
N SER A 56 6.45 7.51 -4.11
CA SER A 56 6.82 8.89 -3.77
C SER A 56 5.73 9.91 -4.10
N ALA A 57 4.46 9.49 -3.96
CA ALA A 57 3.32 10.31 -4.35
C ALA A 57 3.00 11.38 -3.31
N ASP A 58 3.26 12.65 -3.63
CA ASP A 58 2.70 13.81 -2.93
C ASP A 58 1.27 14.13 -3.42
N GLY A 59 0.63 13.19 -4.04
CA GLY A 59 -0.74 13.16 -4.50
C GLY A 59 -0.90 13.70 -5.88
N ALA A 60 -1.37 13.16 -6.87
CA ALA A 60 -2.05 13.66 -8.05
C ALA A 60 -2.52 12.56 -9.01
N VAL A 61 -2.38 11.28 -8.67
CA VAL A 61 -3.00 10.18 -9.42
C VAL A 61 -4.03 9.49 -8.50
N PRO A 62 -5.23 10.07 -8.34
CA PRO A 62 -6.18 9.69 -7.28
C PRO A 62 -6.60 8.24 -7.31
N PHE A 63 -6.74 7.63 -8.48
CA PHE A 63 -7.13 6.23 -8.59
C PHE A 63 -6.04 5.28 -8.06
N LEU A 64 -4.75 5.58 -8.26
CA LEU A 64 -3.65 4.79 -7.70
C LEU A 64 -3.52 4.96 -6.18
N GLN A 65 -3.88 6.12 -5.67
CA GLN A 65 -3.89 6.36 -4.22
C GLN A 65 -5.03 5.64 -3.50
N ARG A 66 -6.07 5.23 -4.22
CA ARG A 66 -7.21 4.48 -3.68
C ARG A 66 -7.09 2.98 -3.92
N ALA A 67 -6.41 2.58 -5.00
CA ALA A 67 -6.29 1.18 -5.39
C ALA A 67 -5.29 0.42 -4.50
N PHE A 68 -5.65 -0.78 -4.08
CA PHE A 68 -4.73 -1.77 -3.49
C PHE A 68 -4.08 -2.61 -4.57
N THR A 69 -4.87 -3.00 -5.57
CA THR A 69 -4.37 -3.68 -6.76
C THR A 69 -4.94 -3.05 -8.01
N VAL A 70 -4.15 -3.10 -9.07
CA VAL A 70 -4.57 -2.80 -10.44
C VAL A 70 -4.23 -3.97 -11.35
N SER A 71 -5.05 -4.20 -12.36
CA SER A 71 -4.84 -5.24 -13.36
C SER A 71 -5.09 -4.68 -14.75
N PHE A 72 -4.30 -5.12 -15.72
CA PHE A 72 -4.37 -4.68 -17.11
C PHE A 72 -4.76 -5.88 -17.98
N ASP A 73 -6.01 -5.97 -18.39
CA ASP A 73 -6.52 -7.09 -19.20
C ASP A 73 -7.14 -6.57 -20.51
N ARG A 74 -6.46 -6.82 -21.62
CA ARG A 74 -6.97 -6.55 -22.98
C ARG A 74 -7.61 -5.17 -23.17
N GLY A 75 -6.92 -4.14 -22.69
CA GLY A 75 -7.36 -2.75 -22.81
C GLY A 75 -8.29 -2.27 -21.70
N VAL A 76 -8.58 -3.11 -20.72
CA VAL A 76 -9.40 -2.76 -19.54
C VAL A 76 -8.51 -2.65 -18.31
N VAL A 77 -8.72 -1.62 -17.50
CA VAL A 77 -8.12 -1.46 -16.18
C VAL A 77 -9.11 -1.92 -15.12
N LEU A 78 -8.68 -2.89 -14.32
CA LEU A 78 -9.44 -3.38 -13.17
C LEU A 78 -8.72 -2.94 -11.90
N ALA A 79 -9.46 -2.66 -10.82
CA ALA A 79 -8.87 -2.26 -9.55
C ALA A 79 -9.68 -2.74 -8.34
N ASN A 80 -8.97 -3.06 -7.26
CA ASN A 80 -9.55 -3.26 -5.93
C ASN A 80 -9.26 -2.01 -5.08
N ASN A 81 -10.30 -1.35 -4.60
CA ASN A 81 -10.22 -0.15 -3.73
C ASN A 81 -10.71 -0.40 -2.31
N ASN A 82 -11.01 -1.67 -1.98
CA ASN A 82 -11.30 -2.17 -0.64
C ASN A 82 -10.40 -3.36 -0.36
N ILE A 83 -10.03 -3.57 0.90
CA ILE A 83 -9.30 -4.76 1.36
C ILE A 83 -10.29 -5.91 1.57
N VAL A 84 -11.43 -5.61 2.19
CA VAL A 84 -12.49 -6.60 2.42
C VAL A 84 -13.00 -7.12 1.08
N GLY A 85 -12.95 -8.43 0.92
CA GLY A 85 -13.36 -9.11 -0.31
C GLY A 85 -12.39 -8.99 -1.48
N ILE A 86 -11.17 -8.50 -1.29
CA ILE A 86 -10.16 -8.27 -2.35
C ILE A 86 -9.90 -9.52 -3.21
N GLY A 87 -9.86 -10.70 -2.60
CA GLY A 87 -9.66 -11.97 -3.31
C GLY A 87 -10.89 -12.50 -4.04
N LYS A 88 -12.06 -11.90 -3.83
CA LYS A 88 -13.36 -12.36 -4.36
C LYS A 88 -13.90 -11.42 -5.44
N THR A 89 -13.68 -10.13 -5.29
CA THR A 89 -14.20 -9.10 -6.21
C THR A 89 -13.57 -9.26 -7.60
N GLY A 90 -14.43 -9.39 -8.63
CA GLY A 90 -13.95 -9.56 -10.01
C GLY A 90 -13.01 -10.76 -10.19
N ASN A 91 -13.26 -11.87 -9.47
CA ASN A 91 -12.37 -13.02 -9.44
C ASN A 91 -10.95 -12.68 -8.94
N GLY A 92 -10.85 -11.72 -8.00
CA GLY A 92 -9.60 -11.23 -7.42
C GLY A 92 -8.92 -10.08 -8.19
N LEU A 93 -9.39 -9.76 -9.39
CA LEU A 93 -8.82 -8.66 -10.19
C LEU A 93 -9.42 -7.29 -9.86
N GLY A 94 -10.57 -7.27 -9.18
CA GLY A 94 -11.28 -6.04 -8.85
C GLY A 94 -12.42 -5.71 -9.81
N ILE A 95 -12.85 -4.45 -9.78
CA ILE A 95 -13.90 -3.92 -10.65
C ILE A 95 -13.29 -3.18 -11.83
N ASP A 96 -13.98 -3.15 -12.96
CA ASP A 96 -13.64 -2.32 -14.12
C ASP A 96 -13.71 -0.84 -13.71
N VAL A 97 -12.61 -0.12 -13.93
CA VAL A 97 -12.46 1.30 -13.57
C VAL A 97 -12.11 2.17 -14.77
N GLY A 98 -11.99 1.59 -15.95
CA GLY A 98 -11.70 2.31 -17.19
C GLY A 98 -10.91 1.49 -18.20
N SER A 99 -10.39 2.17 -19.21
CA SER A 99 -9.62 1.56 -20.28
C SER A 99 -8.16 2.04 -20.29
N TYR A 100 -7.29 1.27 -20.95
CA TYR A 100 -5.91 1.69 -21.17
C TYR A 100 -5.43 1.41 -22.59
N ALA A 101 -4.43 2.18 -23.01
CA ALA A 101 -3.65 1.95 -24.20
C ALA A 101 -2.16 2.18 -23.87
N THR A 102 -1.26 1.57 -24.65
CA THR A 102 0.18 1.73 -24.44
C THR A 102 0.87 2.23 -25.69
N LEU A 103 1.81 3.16 -25.53
CA LEU A 103 2.65 3.68 -26.61
C LEU A 103 4.01 4.11 -26.08
N ASN A 104 5.09 3.56 -26.65
CA ASN A 104 6.46 4.03 -26.40
C ASN A 104 6.85 4.21 -24.92
N GLY A 105 6.59 3.22 -24.08
CA GLY A 105 6.94 3.30 -22.67
C GLY A 105 5.93 4.01 -21.80
N VAL A 106 4.82 4.49 -22.36
CA VAL A 106 3.73 5.18 -21.67
C VAL A 106 2.49 4.30 -21.64
N VAL A 107 1.80 4.25 -20.54
CA VAL A 107 0.43 3.77 -20.43
C VAL A 107 -0.51 4.98 -20.30
N GLU A 108 -1.45 5.08 -21.21
CA GLU A 108 -2.57 6.02 -21.13
C GLU A 108 -3.77 5.30 -20.51
N ILE A 109 -4.26 5.80 -19.39
CA ILE A 109 -5.40 5.25 -18.67
C ILE A 109 -6.53 6.28 -18.73
N ASP A 110 -7.64 5.91 -19.33
CA ASP A 110 -8.89 6.67 -19.29
C ASP A 110 -9.74 6.10 -18.14
N HIS A 111 -9.56 6.70 -16.95
CA HIS A 111 -10.25 6.28 -15.75
C HIS A 111 -11.65 6.90 -15.71
N ASP A 112 -12.68 6.08 -15.48
CA ASP A 112 -14.10 6.45 -15.58
C ASP A 112 -14.49 7.74 -14.84
N PHE A 113 -13.78 8.07 -13.73
CA PHE A 113 -14.10 9.23 -12.89
C PHE A 113 -12.96 10.26 -12.83
N ASP A 114 -11.71 9.80 -12.87
CA ASP A 114 -10.55 10.69 -12.69
C ASP A 114 -9.99 11.15 -14.06
N GLY A 115 -10.59 10.70 -15.18
CA GLY A 115 -10.23 11.10 -16.54
C GLY A 115 -8.92 10.51 -17.04
N LEU A 116 -8.31 11.16 -18.03
CA LEU A 116 -7.16 10.65 -18.77
C LEU A 116 -5.83 10.92 -18.05
N TRP A 117 -5.06 9.85 -17.87
CA TRP A 117 -3.73 9.86 -17.27
C TRP A 117 -2.72 9.19 -18.19
N ALA A 118 -1.62 9.87 -18.47
CA ALA A 118 -0.50 9.32 -19.21
C ALA A 118 0.67 9.13 -18.24
N LEU A 119 1.03 7.87 -17.98
CA LEU A 119 2.05 7.49 -17.02
C LEU A 119 3.21 6.79 -17.72
N GLU A 120 4.42 7.20 -17.42
CA GLU A 120 5.62 6.51 -17.89
C GLU A 120 5.80 5.22 -17.10
N VAL A 121 6.14 4.12 -17.80
CA VAL A 121 6.29 2.78 -17.22
C VAL A 121 7.76 2.41 -17.19
N TYR A 122 8.31 2.27 -16.01
CA TYR A 122 9.68 1.84 -15.79
C TYR A 122 9.73 0.45 -15.14
N ALA A 123 10.45 -0.48 -15.76
CA ALA A 123 10.74 -1.78 -15.15
C ALA A 123 11.85 -1.61 -14.11
N VAL A 124 11.52 -1.73 -12.83
CA VAL A 124 12.50 -1.66 -11.73
C VAL A 124 13.25 -2.99 -11.61
N ASN A 125 12.53 -4.10 -11.74
CA ASN A 125 13.05 -5.45 -11.81
C ASN A 125 12.00 -6.39 -12.42
N ASN A 126 12.24 -7.70 -12.40
CA ASN A 126 11.36 -8.69 -13.05
C ASN A 126 9.93 -8.77 -12.48
N THR A 127 9.69 -8.24 -11.27
CA THR A 127 8.40 -8.30 -10.57
C THR A 127 7.93 -6.94 -10.08
N THR A 128 8.62 -5.87 -10.41
CA THR A 128 8.32 -4.53 -9.90
C THR A 128 8.41 -3.51 -11.03
N ILE A 129 7.38 -2.72 -11.17
CA ILE A 129 7.36 -1.57 -12.07
C ILE A 129 7.10 -0.28 -11.30
N GLU A 130 7.45 0.82 -11.90
CA GLU A 130 7.12 2.16 -11.47
C GLU A 130 6.22 2.81 -12.52
N LEU A 131 5.09 3.36 -12.10
CA LEU A 131 4.26 4.25 -12.89
C LEU A 131 4.53 5.69 -12.46
N PHE A 132 5.10 6.47 -13.37
CA PHE A 132 5.50 7.85 -13.09
C PHE A 132 4.60 8.84 -13.82
N ASP A 133 4.03 9.80 -13.08
CA ASP A 133 3.34 10.95 -13.67
C ASP A 133 4.30 12.14 -13.77
N PRO A 134 4.76 12.53 -14.97
CA PRO A 134 5.70 13.64 -15.14
C PRO A 134 5.10 15.01 -14.80
N ARG A 135 3.77 15.14 -14.78
CA ARG A 135 3.08 16.39 -14.46
C ARG A 135 3.13 16.71 -12.98
N SER A 136 2.86 15.73 -12.14
CA SER A 136 2.88 15.88 -10.68
C SER A 136 4.19 15.41 -10.04
N ARG A 137 5.07 14.76 -10.82
CA ARG A 137 6.28 14.07 -10.32
C ARG A 137 5.98 12.99 -9.30
N SER A 138 4.81 12.37 -9.42
CA SER A 138 4.40 11.27 -8.57
C SER A 138 4.85 9.95 -9.14
N SER A 139 5.40 9.10 -8.30
CA SER A 139 5.91 7.78 -8.64
C SER A 139 5.19 6.72 -7.82
N TYR A 140 4.58 5.75 -8.48
CA TYR A 140 3.87 4.64 -7.87
C TYR A 140 4.59 3.35 -8.14
N VAL A 141 5.03 2.68 -7.08
CA VAL A 141 5.68 1.38 -7.16
C VAL A 141 4.64 0.28 -7.13
N LEU A 142 4.65 -0.57 -8.15
CA LEU A 142 3.73 -1.68 -8.31
C LEU A 142 4.48 -3.01 -8.28
N ARG A 143 4.02 -3.95 -7.46
CA ARG A 143 4.57 -5.31 -7.34
C ARG A 143 3.66 -6.30 -8.03
N GLY A 144 4.19 -7.07 -8.99
CA GLY A 144 3.44 -8.03 -9.79
C GLY A 144 3.25 -9.38 -9.11
N TYR A 145 2.05 -9.90 -9.20
CA TYR A 145 1.66 -11.21 -8.67
C TYR A 145 0.77 -11.96 -9.65
N GLN A 146 0.93 -13.28 -9.66
CA GLN A 146 -0.12 -14.15 -10.18
C GLN A 146 -1.19 -14.31 -9.08
N ARG A 147 -2.46 -14.38 -9.43
CA ARG A 147 -3.56 -14.55 -8.45
C ARG A 147 -3.36 -15.73 -7.50
N SER A 148 -2.75 -16.80 -8.01
CA SER A 148 -2.52 -18.01 -7.24
C SER A 148 -1.49 -17.88 -6.12
N ASN A 149 -0.66 -16.84 -6.17
CA ASN A 149 0.41 -16.60 -5.19
C ASN A 149 0.36 -15.19 -4.57
N PHE A 150 -0.75 -14.49 -4.75
CA PHE A 150 -0.94 -13.18 -4.13
C PHE A 150 -1.08 -13.32 -2.62
N ASP A 151 -0.24 -12.59 -1.90
CA ASP A 151 -0.21 -12.62 -0.44
C ASP A 151 -1.24 -11.62 0.12
N TYR A 152 -2.44 -12.12 0.43
CA TYR A 152 -3.51 -11.29 1.01
C TYR A 152 -3.17 -10.83 2.43
N ASP A 153 -2.40 -11.62 3.20
CA ASP A 153 -2.00 -11.25 4.55
C ASP A 153 -1.10 -10.01 4.51
N LEU A 154 -0.20 -9.92 3.53
CA LEU A 154 0.59 -8.71 3.30
C LEU A 154 -0.30 -7.46 3.16
N VAL A 155 -1.39 -7.56 2.38
CA VAL A 155 -2.29 -6.42 2.16
C VAL A 155 -2.98 -5.99 3.44
N PHE A 156 -3.45 -6.93 4.27
CA PHE A 156 -4.08 -6.62 5.55
C PHE A 156 -3.12 -5.93 6.51
N TYR A 157 -1.95 -6.50 6.70
CA TYR A 157 -0.99 -5.97 7.68
C TYR A 157 -0.28 -4.69 7.21
N ASP A 158 0.00 -4.54 5.93
CA ASP A 158 0.56 -3.30 5.38
C ASP A 158 -0.43 -2.13 5.49
N ASN A 159 -1.72 -2.42 5.41
CA ASN A 159 -2.79 -1.42 5.40
C ASN A 159 -3.76 -1.58 6.59
N ILE A 160 -3.26 -2.02 7.74
CA ILE A 160 -4.08 -2.41 8.88
C ILE A 160 -5.00 -1.28 9.39
N ASP A 161 -4.53 -0.02 9.41
CA ASP A 161 -5.37 1.14 9.75
C ASP A 161 -6.59 1.23 8.82
N TYR A 162 -6.34 1.08 7.53
CA TYR A 162 -7.40 1.13 6.52
C TYR A 162 -8.40 -0.02 6.70
N PHE A 163 -7.89 -1.23 6.97
CA PHE A 163 -8.71 -2.41 7.17
C PHE A 163 -9.63 -2.28 8.39
N LEU A 164 -9.10 -1.82 9.52
CA LEU A 164 -9.90 -1.62 10.73
C LEU A 164 -11.03 -0.61 10.52
N GLU A 165 -10.82 0.37 9.66
CA GLU A 165 -11.79 1.41 9.34
C GLU A 165 -12.78 1.04 8.21
N GLU A 166 -12.69 -0.17 7.62
CA GLU A 166 -13.62 -0.62 6.58
C GLU A 166 -14.95 -1.15 7.12
N TYR A 167 -15.11 -1.21 8.45
CA TYR A 167 -16.35 -1.61 9.10
C TYR A 167 -16.92 -0.49 9.98
N GLU A 168 -18.26 -0.38 10.00
CA GLU A 168 -18.94 0.56 10.91
C GLU A 168 -18.68 0.22 12.37
N ALA A 169 -18.56 -1.08 12.68
CA ALA A 169 -18.15 -1.58 13.99
C ALA A 169 -17.55 -2.98 13.89
N TRP A 170 -16.75 -3.32 14.88
CA TRP A 170 -16.25 -4.67 15.15
C TRP A 170 -17.01 -5.22 16.36
N GLU A 171 -17.75 -6.31 16.19
CA GLU A 171 -18.54 -6.95 17.25
C GLU A 171 -17.79 -8.14 17.83
N LYS A 172 -17.68 -8.20 19.16
CA LYS A 172 -17.04 -9.30 19.85
C LYS A 172 -17.82 -10.60 19.64
N THR A 173 -17.14 -11.63 19.14
CA THR A 173 -17.73 -12.94 18.84
C THR A 173 -17.18 -14.05 19.71
N PHE A 174 -16.01 -13.82 20.33
CA PHE A 174 -15.39 -14.80 21.23
C PHE A 174 -14.59 -14.10 22.34
N THR A 175 -14.56 -14.73 23.51
CA THR A 175 -13.66 -14.42 24.63
C THR A 175 -13.11 -15.75 25.15
N SER A 176 -11.79 -15.85 25.33
CA SER A 176 -11.19 -17.07 25.85
C SER A 176 -11.57 -17.31 27.34
N GLU A 177 -11.68 -18.58 27.71
CA GLU A 177 -11.85 -18.97 29.13
C GLU A 177 -10.55 -18.81 29.94
N VAL A 178 -9.43 -18.61 29.25
CA VAL A 178 -8.10 -18.39 29.81
C VAL A 178 -7.84 -16.90 29.87
N GLY A 179 -7.35 -16.43 30.99
CA GLY A 179 -7.04 -15.03 31.24
C GLY A 179 -7.67 -14.53 32.55
N ALA A 180 -7.22 -13.37 33.01
CA ALA A 180 -7.77 -12.71 34.17
C ALA A 180 -8.94 -11.80 33.77
N VAL A 181 -9.97 -11.76 34.61
CA VAL A 181 -11.10 -10.82 34.44
C VAL A 181 -10.56 -9.38 34.41
N ASN A 182 -11.01 -8.60 33.44
CA ASN A 182 -10.60 -7.22 33.25
C ASN A 182 -11.77 -6.37 32.73
N GLU A 183 -11.60 -5.05 32.67
CA GLU A 183 -12.66 -4.12 32.27
C GLU A 183 -13.07 -4.27 30.81
N PHE A 184 -12.12 -4.59 29.93
CA PHE A 184 -12.36 -4.80 28.50
C PHE A 184 -13.26 -6.02 28.19
N ASP A 185 -13.43 -6.96 29.14
CA ASP A 185 -14.37 -8.08 28.99
C ASP A 185 -15.81 -7.61 28.71
N ASN A 186 -16.18 -6.42 29.15
CA ASN A 186 -17.51 -5.85 28.98
C ASN A 186 -17.69 -5.12 27.65
N GLU A 187 -16.61 -4.78 26.94
CA GLU A 187 -16.67 -4.06 25.68
C GLU A 187 -16.99 -5.00 24.51
N ASN A 188 -18.20 -4.93 24.00
CA ASN A 188 -18.70 -5.84 22.97
C ASN A 188 -18.63 -5.28 21.55
N PHE A 189 -18.44 -3.97 21.40
CA PHE A 189 -18.24 -3.34 20.11
C PHE A 189 -17.04 -2.40 20.15
N LEU A 190 -16.28 -2.39 19.04
CA LEU A 190 -15.23 -1.42 18.76
C LEU A 190 -15.53 -0.71 17.44
N GLN A 191 -15.21 0.56 17.34
CA GLN A 191 -15.23 1.35 16.12
C GLN A 191 -13.91 2.08 15.96
N PHE A 192 -13.27 1.92 14.82
CA PHE A 192 -12.09 2.71 14.44
C PHE A 192 -12.55 3.81 13.47
N VAL A 193 -12.40 5.06 13.87
CA VAL A 193 -12.97 6.20 13.13
C VAL A 193 -12.01 6.65 12.04
N GLY A 194 -12.41 6.54 10.81
CA GLY A 194 -11.59 6.81 9.64
C GLY A 194 -10.91 8.18 9.66
N GLY A 195 -9.60 8.17 9.44
CA GLY A 195 -8.80 9.38 9.25
C GLY A 195 -8.44 10.17 10.50
N SER A 196 -8.82 9.72 11.70
CA SER A 196 -8.64 10.49 12.95
C SER A 196 -7.79 9.80 14.03
N ALA A 197 -7.38 8.55 13.85
CA ALA A 197 -6.73 7.72 14.87
C ALA A 197 -7.51 7.68 16.21
N THR A 198 -8.84 7.79 16.15
CA THR A 198 -9.73 7.69 17.30
C THR A 198 -10.52 6.40 17.25
N PHE A 199 -10.84 5.88 18.41
CA PHE A 199 -11.73 4.73 18.53
C PHE A 199 -12.89 5.04 19.48
N ARG A 200 -13.91 4.20 19.40
CA ARG A 200 -15.02 4.12 20.35
C ARG A 200 -15.26 2.68 20.72
N SER A 201 -15.78 2.47 21.92
CA SER A 201 -16.23 1.15 22.33
C SER A 201 -17.58 1.20 23.04
N SER A 202 -18.27 0.05 23.10
CA SER A 202 -19.59 -0.07 23.66
C SER A 202 -19.75 -1.35 24.45
N VAL A 203 -20.44 -1.24 25.59
CA VAL A 203 -20.85 -2.37 26.44
C VAL A 203 -22.22 -2.96 26.07
N ASP A 204 -22.87 -2.42 25.04
CA ASP A 204 -24.14 -2.95 24.56
C ASP A 204 -24.02 -4.46 24.27
N ALA A 205 -25.13 -5.17 24.47
CA ALA A 205 -25.15 -6.62 24.27
C ALA A 205 -24.80 -6.98 22.81
N VAL A 206 -24.01 -8.03 22.61
CA VAL A 206 -23.75 -8.59 21.29
C VAL A 206 -25.06 -8.79 20.51
N ARG A 207 -24.99 -8.60 19.17
CA ARG A 207 -26.12 -8.61 18.23
C ARG A 207 -27.04 -7.38 18.31
N THR A 208 -26.71 -6.37 19.10
CA THR A 208 -27.39 -5.07 19.02
C THR A 208 -27.31 -4.55 17.58
N PRO A 209 -28.41 -4.10 16.97
CA PRO A 209 -28.37 -3.46 15.65
C PRO A 209 -27.44 -2.24 15.69
N LEU A 210 -26.53 -2.08 14.71
CA LEU A 210 -25.51 -1.03 14.72
C LEU A 210 -26.09 0.37 14.94
N VAL A 211 -27.26 0.66 14.36
CA VAL A 211 -27.97 1.94 14.51
C VAL A 211 -28.38 2.24 15.97
N ASN A 212 -28.44 1.21 16.83
CA ASN A 212 -28.81 1.35 18.23
C ASN A 212 -27.63 1.24 19.19
N VAL A 213 -26.42 0.93 18.69
CA VAL A 213 -25.20 0.84 19.52
C VAL A 213 -24.91 2.21 20.11
N GLN A 214 -24.74 2.25 21.43
CA GLN A 214 -24.33 3.45 22.17
C GLN A 214 -22.85 3.35 22.51
N TRP A 215 -22.11 4.39 22.18
CA TRP A 215 -20.68 4.41 22.41
C TRP A 215 -20.40 4.95 23.81
N ASP A 216 -20.04 4.02 24.73
CA ASP A 216 -19.84 4.32 26.15
C ASP A 216 -18.46 4.92 26.42
N TYR A 217 -17.47 4.49 25.65
CA TYR A 217 -16.08 4.94 25.77
C TYR A 217 -15.56 5.45 24.45
N GLN A 218 -14.57 6.32 24.52
CA GLN A 218 -13.83 6.82 23.37
C GLN A 218 -12.39 7.15 23.77
N GLY A 219 -11.53 7.29 22.77
CA GLY A 219 -10.13 7.61 22.95
C GLY A 219 -9.36 7.63 21.64
N THR A 220 -8.06 7.52 21.75
CA THR A 220 -7.16 7.38 20.60
C THR A 220 -6.59 5.97 20.51
N TYR A 221 -6.28 5.52 19.29
CA TYR A 221 -5.57 4.27 19.12
C TYR A 221 -4.24 4.49 18.39
N GLU A 222 -3.28 3.64 18.67
CA GLU A 222 -2.00 3.62 17.97
C GLU A 222 -1.64 2.18 17.61
N LEU A 223 -1.21 1.99 16.35
CA LEU A 223 -0.76 0.71 15.80
C LEU A 223 0.75 0.72 15.60
N PHE A 224 1.42 -0.38 15.96
CA PHE A 224 2.84 -0.53 15.78
C PHE A 224 3.16 -1.79 14.99
N ASP A 225 4.24 -1.74 14.22
CA ASP A 225 4.82 -2.91 13.59
C ASP A 225 5.61 -3.73 14.60
N VAL A 226 5.68 -5.03 14.38
CA VAL A 226 6.51 -5.93 15.19
C VAL A 226 7.77 -6.27 14.42
N ALA A 227 8.93 -6.16 15.09
CA ALA A 227 10.20 -6.45 14.45
C ALA A 227 10.29 -7.92 14.00
N ASN A 228 10.60 -8.13 12.72
CA ASN A 228 10.73 -9.45 12.09
C ASN A 228 9.44 -10.31 12.07
N ASP A 229 8.29 -9.68 12.27
CA ASP A 229 7.00 -10.34 12.12
C ASP A 229 6.02 -9.41 11.37
N ALA A 230 5.85 -9.65 10.09
CA ALA A 230 4.95 -8.87 9.24
C ALA A 230 3.47 -9.24 9.45
N THR A 231 3.20 -10.40 10.10
CA THR A 231 1.85 -10.94 10.32
C THR A 231 1.33 -10.67 11.73
N LEU A 232 1.93 -9.71 12.42
CA LEU A 232 1.53 -9.26 13.75
C LEU A 232 1.64 -7.74 13.83
N LYS A 233 0.64 -7.12 14.43
CA LYS A 233 0.68 -5.72 14.87
C LYS A 233 0.42 -5.65 16.36
N THR A 234 0.80 -4.55 16.99
CA THR A 234 0.33 -4.24 18.34
C THR A 234 -0.59 -3.03 18.27
N LEU A 235 -1.64 -3.08 19.07
CA LEU A 235 -2.66 -2.05 19.18
C LEU A 235 -2.69 -1.53 20.62
N THR A 236 -2.60 -0.22 20.79
CA THR A 236 -2.87 0.44 22.05
C THR A 236 -4.16 1.21 21.91
N LEU A 237 -5.09 1.01 22.83
CA LEU A 237 -6.28 1.83 23.02
C LEU A 237 -6.04 2.74 24.22
N ASP A 238 -6.01 4.05 24.01
CA ASP A 238 -5.81 5.06 25.06
C ASP A 238 -7.14 5.78 25.28
N TYR A 239 -7.82 5.42 26.38
CA TYR A 239 -9.13 5.94 26.72
C TYR A 239 -9.03 7.36 27.33
N ASP A 240 -9.96 8.21 27.00
CA ASP A 240 -9.96 9.61 27.46
C ASP A 240 -9.93 9.74 29.01
N PHE A 241 -10.45 8.73 29.75
CA PHE A 241 -10.61 8.83 31.21
C PHE A 241 -10.22 7.55 31.99
N LEU A 242 -9.81 6.45 31.34
CA LEU A 242 -9.65 5.14 31.98
C LEU A 242 -8.23 4.56 31.91
N GLY A 243 -7.30 5.23 31.29
CA GLY A 243 -5.98 4.65 31.02
C GLY A 243 -5.92 3.98 29.65
N ASN A 244 -5.04 3.01 29.48
CA ASN A 244 -4.82 2.35 28.20
C ASN A 244 -4.80 0.84 28.29
N ASP A 245 -5.30 0.18 27.25
CA ASP A 245 -5.20 -1.26 27.02
C ASP A 245 -4.24 -1.55 25.86
N TYR A 246 -3.47 -2.61 26.02
CA TYR A 246 -2.47 -3.03 25.07
C TYR A 246 -2.74 -4.43 24.55
N PHE A 247 -2.78 -4.58 23.22
CA PHE A 247 -3.10 -5.81 22.52
C PHE A 247 -2.03 -6.20 21.51
N GLU A 248 -1.85 -7.50 21.31
CA GLU A 248 -1.32 -8.06 20.08
C GLU A 248 -2.51 -8.31 19.14
N LEU A 249 -2.41 -7.79 17.89
CA LEU A 249 -3.49 -7.84 16.90
C LEU A 249 -3.12 -8.78 15.77
N TYR A 250 -3.98 -9.74 15.51
CA TYR A 250 -3.89 -10.68 14.39
C TYR A 250 -5.12 -10.53 13.48
N VAL A 251 -4.89 -10.63 12.16
CA VAL A 251 -5.98 -10.72 11.18
C VAL A 251 -6.23 -12.19 10.88
N ILE A 252 -7.44 -12.66 11.18
CA ILE A 252 -7.84 -14.05 10.93
C ILE A 252 -8.32 -14.24 9.50
N ASN A 253 -9.09 -13.27 9.02
CA ASN A 253 -9.58 -13.19 7.64
C ASN A 253 -10.07 -11.77 7.32
N ASP A 254 -10.68 -11.60 6.14
CA ASP A 254 -11.20 -10.32 5.66
C ASP A 254 -12.32 -9.70 6.51
N SER A 255 -12.78 -10.36 7.55
CA SER A 255 -13.86 -9.89 8.42
C SER A 255 -13.67 -10.21 9.90
N THR A 256 -12.53 -10.80 10.29
CA THR A 256 -12.31 -11.23 11.69
C THR A 256 -10.89 -10.87 12.13
N ILE A 257 -10.80 -10.21 13.27
CA ILE A 257 -9.54 -9.92 13.97
C ILE A 257 -9.50 -10.63 15.32
N GLU A 258 -8.30 -11.00 15.77
CA GLU A 258 -8.03 -11.50 17.11
C GLU A 258 -7.20 -10.45 17.86
N LEU A 259 -7.64 -10.13 19.07
CA LEU A 259 -6.95 -9.25 20.01
C LEU A 259 -6.52 -10.05 21.23
N TYR A 260 -5.23 -10.20 21.44
CA TYR A 260 -4.69 -10.75 22.67
C TYR A 260 -4.37 -9.61 23.64
N HIS A 261 -5.14 -9.51 24.74
CA HIS A 261 -4.92 -8.52 25.76
C HIS A 261 -3.74 -8.92 26.65
N VAL A 262 -2.64 -8.17 26.56
CA VAL A 262 -1.37 -8.56 27.16
C VAL A 262 -1.42 -8.59 28.69
N ALA A 263 -2.16 -7.68 29.32
CA ALA A 263 -2.23 -7.56 30.77
C ALA A 263 -3.02 -8.69 31.45
N SER A 264 -4.12 -9.14 30.81
CA SER A 264 -4.99 -10.21 31.37
C SER A 264 -4.72 -11.58 30.75
N GLU A 265 -3.93 -11.66 29.69
CA GLU A 265 -3.70 -12.88 28.90
C GLU A 265 -4.98 -13.45 28.26
N THR A 266 -5.99 -12.60 28.05
CA THR A 266 -7.28 -12.97 27.45
C THR A 266 -7.23 -12.76 25.93
N VAL A 267 -7.82 -13.69 25.19
CA VAL A 267 -8.00 -13.59 23.73
C VAL A 267 -9.43 -13.22 23.43
N TYR A 268 -9.60 -12.23 22.59
CA TYR A 268 -10.89 -11.81 22.03
C TYR A 268 -10.90 -11.95 20.52
N GLU A 269 -12.01 -12.41 19.94
CA GLU A 269 -12.24 -12.29 18.50
C GLU A 269 -13.35 -11.28 18.25
N PHE A 270 -13.14 -10.45 17.24
CA PHE A 270 -14.11 -9.48 16.78
C PHE A 270 -14.41 -9.70 15.29
N THR A 271 -15.68 -9.61 14.91
CA THR A 271 -16.13 -9.71 13.54
C THR A 271 -16.65 -8.35 13.07
N GLY A 272 -16.23 -7.93 11.89
CA GLY A 272 -16.64 -6.67 11.28
C GLY A 272 -18.12 -6.67 10.90
N ARG A 273 -18.81 -5.58 11.21
CA ARG A 273 -20.23 -5.34 10.94
C ARG A 273 -20.39 -4.03 10.17
N GLY A 274 -21.33 -4.00 9.22
CA GLY A 274 -21.59 -2.79 8.43
C GLY A 274 -20.42 -2.46 7.52
N PHE A 275 -20.09 -3.35 6.57
CA PHE A 275 -19.00 -3.13 5.64
C PHE A 275 -19.20 -1.83 4.85
N ILE A 276 -18.21 -0.93 4.92
CA ILE A 276 -18.20 0.35 4.23
C ILE A 276 -17.56 0.15 2.86
N GLN A 277 -18.39 -0.02 1.83
CA GLN A 277 -17.88 -0.15 0.47
C GLN A 277 -17.48 1.23 -0.07
N PHE A 278 -16.19 1.44 -0.32
CA PHE A 278 -15.71 2.59 -1.06
C PHE A 278 -15.96 2.33 -2.55
N ALA A 279 -17.15 2.71 -3.01
CA ALA A 279 -17.58 2.48 -4.37
C ALA A 279 -16.73 3.29 -5.39
N LYS A 280 -16.90 2.91 -6.66
CA LYS A 280 -16.35 3.56 -7.86
C LYS A 280 -16.60 5.08 -7.91
N ALA A 281 -17.59 5.57 -7.20
CA ALA A 281 -18.17 6.88 -7.37
C ALA A 281 -17.66 7.94 -6.39
N GLU A 282 -17.49 9.10 -6.97
CA GLU A 282 -17.30 10.42 -6.40
C GLU A 282 -15.88 10.76 -5.94
N VAL A 283 -15.28 11.61 -6.75
CA VAL A 283 -13.93 12.20 -6.66
C VAL A 283 -13.60 12.79 -5.26
N ASN A 284 -14.60 13.06 -4.43
CA ASN A 284 -14.42 13.72 -3.14
C ASN A 284 -14.71 12.86 -1.89
N THR A 285 -15.14 11.62 -2.03
CA THR A 285 -15.53 10.78 -0.88
C THR A 285 -14.73 9.48 -0.75
N GLY A 286 -13.91 9.15 -1.74
CA GLY A 286 -13.05 7.95 -1.69
C GLY A 286 -11.93 8.12 -0.68
N LYS A 287 -11.82 7.19 0.28
CA LYS A 287 -10.73 7.14 1.23
C LYS A 287 -9.41 6.91 0.49
N MET A 288 -8.45 7.80 0.67
CA MET A 288 -7.10 7.64 0.11
C MET A 288 -6.22 6.87 1.08
N ARG A 289 -5.42 5.97 0.54
CA ARG A 289 -4.36 5.28 1.28
C ARG A 289 -3.27 6.28 1.64
N LYS A 290 -2.71 6.15 2.84
CA LYS A 290 -1.60 6.96 3.32
C LYS A 290 -0.40 6.07 3.58
N LYS A 291 0.81 6.63 3.42
CA LYS A 291 2.03 5.95 3.85
C LYS A 291 1.95 5.65 5.33
N SER A 292 2.32 4.42 5.69
CA SER A 292 2.47 4.05 7.08
C SER A 292 3.80 4.60 7.62
N THR A 293 3.71 5.28 8.76
CA THR A 293 4.88 5.74 9.53
C THR A 293 4.95 5.05 10.88
N ARG A 294 4.38 3.83 10.98
CA ARG A 294 4.31 3.09 12.23
C ARG A 294 5.70 2.84 12.82
N LYS A 295 5.80 3.02 14.12
CA LYS A 295 6.97 2.63 14.90
C LYS A 295 6.94 1.12 15.15
N THR A 296 8.09 0.56 15.47
CA THR A 296 8.21 -0.86 15.84
C THR A 296 8.16 -1.00 17.35
N MET A 297 7.33 -1.93 17.83
CA MET A 297 7.26 -2.31 19.24
C MET A 297 7.70 -3.77 19.45
N PRO A 298 8.37 -4.11 20.55
CA PRO A 298 8.64 -5.50 20.89
C PRO A 298 7.37 -6.17 21.42
N VAL A 299 7.20 -7.45 21.10
CA VAL A 299 6.16 -8.30 21.72
C VAL A 299 6.78 -9.24 22.75
N THR A 300 6.03 -9.57 23.78
CA THR A 300 6.47 -10.43 24.89
C THR A 300 6.07 -11.89 24.70
N ARG A 301 5.10 -12.17 23.83
CA ARG A 301 4.57 -13.51 23.56
C ARG A 301 4.86 -13.94 22.12
N LYS A 302 5.26 -15.21 21.95
CA LYS A 302 5.20 -15.86 20.64
C LYS A 302 3.92 -16.72 20.65
N ARG A 303 3.02 -16.47 19.69
CA ARG A 303 1.86 -17.34 19.44
C ARG A 303 2.39 -18.77 19.28
N LYS A 304 1.93 -19.70 20.12
CA LYS A 304 2.15 -21.11 19.87
C LYS A 304 1.16 -21.51 18.77
N MET A 305 1.68 -21.72 17.56
CA MET A 305 0.95 -22.36 16.48
C MET A 305 0.57 -23.80 16.86
#